data_6081c8ea5b62212c8593565e9a7432ea
#
_entry.id   6081c8ea5b62212c8593565e9a7432ea
#
_cell.length_a   1.000
_cell.length_b   1.000
_cell.length_c   1.000
_cell.angle_alpha   90.00
_cell.angle_beta   90.00
_cell.angle_gamma   90.00
#
_symmetry.space_group_name_H-M   'P 1'
#
loop_
_entity.id
_entity.type
_entity.pdbx_description
1 polymer ?
#
loop_
_entity_poly.entity_id
_entity_poly.type
_entity_poly.pdbx_seq_one_letter_code
_entity_poly.pdbx_strand_id
1 'polypeptide(L)'
;MNANAKVAERKCYINGRFVASGKQFTKINPVDGTVVAQVHEADRAMVDEAVRGAKAALKGPWGKLALQARVDLLRKVAEGIERRFDDFLAAEVADTGKPVSLASHLDIPRGAANFRVFADIVRTYGTESYFLDTPDGKGAVNYAMRKPLGVVGVIAPWNLPLLLLTWKLAPALACGNTIVAKPSEETPSTATLLAEVMHEVGVPAGVYNVVHGFGPDSAGEFITTHPEVNGITFTGETTTGAAIMKAVAPTVKPVSFELGGKNPGIVFADCDFDAAVAGMSNAIFANTGQVCLAPERVYVERSIFDRFVAALKAKAEALVLGFPQDKATNLGPLISRQHREKVLSYYEIARKEGAKVITGGGVPRFGDARDDGAWIQPTLWTGLPETSRIVREEIFGPCAHIAPFDKEEEAVAMANDTPYGLASTVWTRDLSRGHRVGQAMEVGISWVNCWFLRDLRTPFGGAKLSGIGREGGLHSLNFYSEPTNVCIKL
;
A
#
# COMPACT_ATOMS: atom_id res chain seq x y z
N MET A 1 21.20 0.62 -27.73
CA MET A 1 19.76 0.36 -27.54
C MET A 1 19.08 0.43 -28.90
N ASN A 2 18.29 -0.60 -29.29
CA ASN A 2 17.61 -0.63 -30.59
C ASN A 2 16.58 0.49 -30.65
N ALA A 3 16.78 1.48 -31.50
CA ALA A 3 15.90 2.65 -31.71
C ALA A 3 14.50 2.34 -32.27
N ASN A 4 14.11 1.07 -32.40
CA ASN A 4 12.83 0.61 -32.95
C ASN A 4 12.04 -0.31 -32.02
N ALA A 5 12.28 -0.34 -30.72
CA ALA A 5 11.40 -1.08 -29.82
C ALA A 5 10.05 -0.34 -29.76
N LYS A 6 8.98 -0.98 -30.25
CA LYS A 6 7.62 -0.44 -30.19
C LYS A 6 7.27 -0.18 -28.71
N VAL A 7 6.90 1.07 -28.38
CA VAL A 7 6.46 1.44 -27.04
C VAL A 7 5.31 0.53 -26.64
N ALA A 8 5.36 -0.02 -25.43
CA ALA A 8 4.33 -0.94 -24.95
C ALA A 8 2.99 -0.21 -24.80
N GLU A 9 1.88 -0.89 -25.12
CA GLU A 9 0.53 -0.40 -24.87
C GLU A 9 -0.04 -1.08 -23.63
N ARG A 10 -0.73 -0.31 -22.76
CA ARG A 10 -1.48 -0.81 -21.61
C ARG A 10 -2.95 -0.50 -21.82
N LYS A 11 -3.72 -1.53 -22.20
CA LYS A 11 -5.16 -1.44 -22.42
C LYS A 11 -5.91 -1.72 -21.13
N CYS A 12 -7.12 -1.17 -21.00
CA CYS A 12 -8.06 -1.59 -19.98
C CYS A 12 -8.45 -3.06 -20.19
N TYR A 13 -8.72 -3.79 -19.09
CA TYR A 13 -9.26 -5.16 -19.16
C TYR A 13 -10.67 -5.15 -18.62
N ILE A 14 -11.65 -5.35 -19.50
CA ILE A 14 -13.07 -5.21 -19.20
C ILE A 14 -13.80 -6.44 -19.68
N ASN A 15 -14.54 -7.08 -18.77
CA ASN A 15 -15.40 -8.21 -19.08
C ASN A 15 -14.68 -9.30 -19.89
N GLY A 16 -13.45 -9.66 -19.49
CA GLY A 16 -12.65 -10.71 -20.13
C GLY A 16 -11.91 -10.30 -21.41
N ARG A 17 -11.86 -9.02 -21.75
CA ARG A 17 -11.23 -8.51 -22.99
C ARG A 17 -10.32 -7.31 -22.71
N PHE A 18 -9.23 -7.20 -23.47
CA PHE A 18 -8.40 -5.99 -23.50
C PHE A 18 -9.03 -4.97 -24.45
N VAL A 19 -9.37 -3.80 -23.91
CA VAL A 19 -10.12 -2.73 -24.60
C VAL A 19 -9.23 -1.49 -24.71
N ALA A 20 -9.10 -0.99 -25.93
CA ALA A 20 -8.46 0.29 -26.20
C ALA A 20 -9.46 1.45 -26.02
N SER A 21 -8.97 2.62 -25.64
CA SER A 21 -9.76 3.87 -25.63
C SER A 21 -9.17 4.89 -26.61
N GLY A 22 -9.97 5.91 -26.92
CA GLY A 22 -9.51 7.03 -27.74
C GLY A 22 -8.56 8.01 -27.03
N LYS A 23 -8.52 7.98 -25.69
CA LYS A 23 -7.66 8.83 -24.86
C LYS A 23 -6.54 7.99 -24.25
N GLN A 24 -5.32 8.52 -24.29
CA GLN A 24 -4.14 7.84 -23.76
C GLN A 24 -3.30 8.84 -22.97
N PHE A 25 -2.52 8.31 -22.04
CA PHE A 25 -1.44 9.03 -21.35
C PHE A 25 -0.15 8.21 -21.39
N THR A 26 0.97 8.90 -21.20
CA THR A 26 2.30 8.29 -21.30
C THR A 26 2.83 7.97 -19.92
N LYS A 27 3.22 6.73 -19.67
CA LYS A 27 4.00 6.35 -18.50
C LYS A 27 5.50 6.59 -18.77
N ILE A 28 6.13 7.36 -17.91
CA ILE A 28 7.55 7.73 -17.97
C ILE A 28 8.35 6.91 -16.96
N ASN A 29 9.52 6.43 -17.37
CA ASN A 29 10.50 5.77 -16.51
C ASN A 29 11.11 6.78 -15.54
N PRO A 30 10.97 6.59 -14.23
CA PRO A 30 11.51 7.54 -13.26
C PRO A 30 13.05 7.52 -13.17
N VAL A 31 13.72 6.52 -13.75
CA VAL A 31 15.18 6.38 -13.73
C VAL A 31 15.86 7.41 -14.65
N ASP A 32 15.32 7.60 -15.86
CA ASP A 32 15.99 8.31 -16.95
C ASP A 32 15.05 9.17 -17.83
N GLY A 33 13.76 9.26 -17.48
CA GLY A 33 12.79 10.05 -18.23
C GLY A 33 12.33 9.43 -19.55
N THR A 34 12.73 8.21 -19.90
CA THR A 34 12.29 7.53 -21.12
C THR A 34 10.84 7.06 -21.03
N VAL A 35 10.22 6.80 -22.19
CA VAL A 35 8.84 6.31 -22.25
C VAL A 35 8.79 4.80 -21.96
N VAL A 36 7.98 4.39 -20.98
CA VAL A 36 7.71 2.98 -20.65
C VAL A 36 6.54 2.43 -21.47
N ALA A 37 5.42 3.16 -21.47
CA ALA A 37 4.20 2.70 -22.12
C ALA A 37 3.26 3.85 -22.51
N GLN A 38 2.39 3.59 -23.48
CA GLN A 38 1.16 4.33 -23.72
C GLN A 38 -0.01 3.61 -23.05
N VAL A 39 -0.73 4.31 -22.21
CA VAL A 39 -1.79 3.76 -21.37
C VAL A 39 -3.14 4.30 -21.80
N HIS A 40 -4.09 3.41 -22.08
CA HIS A 40 -5.45 3.78 -22.49
C HIS A 40 -6.28 4.23 -21.28
N GLU A 41 -6.70 5.48 -21.26
CA GLU A 41 -7.53 6.03 -20.19
C GLU A 41 -9.00 5.64 -20.39
N ALA A 42 -9.60 5.04 -19.35
CA ALA A 42 -11.02 4.68 -19.39
C ALA A 42 -11.91 5.92 -19.25
N ASP A 43 -12.88 6.04 -20.14
CA ASP A 43 -13.97 6.98 -19.99
C ASP A 43 -15.10 6.40 -19.10
N ARG A 44 -16.14 7.21 -18.85
CA ARG A 44 -17.28 6.81 -18.03
C ARG A 44 -18.00 5.59 -18.59
N ALA A 45 -18.16 5.48 -19.91
CA ALA A 45 -18.84 4.37 -20.54
C ALA A 45 -18.09 3.04 -20.37
N MET A 46 -16.75 3.08 -20.41
CA MET A 46 -15.90 1.92 -20.14
C MET A 46 -15.98 1.48 -18.66
N VAL A 47 -16.03 2.42 -17.71
CA VAL A 47 -16.25 2.10 -16.30
C VAL A 47 -17.64 1.51 -16.08
N ASP A 48 -18.68 2.06 -16.70
CA ASP A 48 -20.04 1.52 -16.64
C ASP A 48 -20.11 0.10 -17.24
N GLU A 49 -19.39 -0.18 -18.34
CA GLU A 49 -19.29 -1.54 -18.92
C GLU A 49 -18.59 -2.49 -17.94
N ALA A 50 -17.49 -2.08 -17.32
CA ALA A 50 -16.78 -2.87 -16.33
C ALA A 50 -17.67 -3.22 -15.11
N VAL A 51 -18.41 -2.25 -14.60
CA VAL A 51 -19.32 -2.45 -13.45
C VAL A 51 -20.49 -3.36 -13.83
N ARG A 52 -21.11 -3.17 -15.01
CA ARG A 52 -22.16 -4.07 -15.51
C ARG A 52 -21.67 -5.51 -15.68
N GLY A 53 -20.46 -5.69 -16.25
CA GLY A 53 -19.82 -7.00 -16.37
C GLY A 53 -19.55 -7.64 -15.00
N ALA A 54 -19.04 -6.87 -14.05
CA ALA A 54 -18.82 -7.31 -12.69
C ALA A 54 -20.11 -7.73 -11.97
N LYS A 55 -21.18 -6.95 -12.12
CA LYS A 55 -22.51 -7.27 -11.56
C LYS A 55 -23.12 -8.52 -12.22
N ALA A 56 -22.94 -8.71 -13.52
CA ALA A 56 -23.41 -9.91 -14.22
C ALA A 56 -22.65 -11.16 -13.75
N ALA A 57 -21.33 -11.07 -13.52
CA ALA A 57 -20.53 -12.19 -13.04
C ALA A 57 -20.97 -12.68 -11.66
N LEU A 58 -21.43 -11.80 -10.75
CA LEU A 58 -22.00 -12.17 -9.43
C LEU A 58 -23.22 -13.09 -9.55
N LYS A 59 -24.00 -12.95 -10.60
CA LYS A 59 -25.18 -13.78 -10.89
C LYS A 59 -24.87 -14.98 -11.80
N GLY A 60 -23.69 -14.97 -12.40
CA GLY A 60 -23.20 -15.98 -13.34
C GLY A 60 -22.49 -17.16 -12.66
N PRO A 61 -21.59 -17.84 -13.40
CA PRO A 61 -20.83 -18.98 -12.88
C PRO A 61 -20.01 -18.65 -11.62
N TRP A 62 -19.43 -17.44 -11.54
CA TRP A 62 -18.66 -17.00 -10.39
C TRP A 62 -19.47 -16.99 -9.10
N GLY A 63 -20.64 -16.37 -9.09
CA GLY A 63 -21.50 -16.28 -7.90
C GLY A 63 -22.07 -17.64 -7.44
N LYS A 64 -22.04 -18.64 -8.31
CA LYS A 64 -22.47 -20.03 -8.02
C LYS A 64 -21.29 -20.96 -7.69
N LEU A 65 -20.05 -20.44 -7.77
CA LEU A 65 -18.87 -21.26 -7.58
C LEU A 65 -18.76 -21.72 -6.12
N ALA A 66 -18.57 -23.02 -5.92
CA ALA A 66 -18.32 -23.58 -4.59
C ALA A 66 -17.05 -22.98 -3.98
N LEU A 67 -17.03 -22.86 -2.67
CA LEU A 67 -15.88 -22.27 -1.93
C LEU A 67 -14.55 -22.92 -2.34
N GLN A 68 -14.49 -24.27 -2.38
CA GLN A 68 -13.27 -24.98 -2.74
C GLN A 68 -12.79 -24.64 -4.15
N ALA A 69 -13.68 -24.60 -5.12
CA ALA A 69 -13.32 -24.26 -6.51
C ALA A 69 -12.82 -22.81 -6.62
N ARG A 70 -13.36 -21.89 -5.83
CA ARG A 70 -12.88 -20.50 -5.73
C ARG A 70 -11.48 -20.44 -5.10
N VAL A 71 -11.23 -21.18 -4.03
CA VAL A 71 -9.93 -21.34 -3.38
C VAL A 71 -8.88 -21.88 -4.36
N ASP A 72 -9.23 -22.91 -5.13
CA ASP A 72 -8.34 -23.51 -6.12
C ASP A 72 -8.01 -22.51 -7.24
N LEU A 73 -8.97 -21.68 -7.64
CA LEU A 73 -8.75 -20.62 -8.63
C LEU A 73 -7.78 -19.54 -8.11
N LEU A 74 -7.93 -19.11 -6.84
CA LEU A 74 -7.00 -18.15 -6.21
C LEU A 74 -5.58 -18.71 -6.15
N ARG A 75 -5.40 -20.00 -5.86
CA ARG A 75 -4.09 -20.66 -5.89
C ARG A 75 -3.49 -20.69 -7.30
N LYS A 76 -4.31 -20.95 -8.32
CA LYS A 76 -3.87 -20.87 -9.72
C LYS A 76 -3.42 -19.46 -10.12
N VAL A 77 -4.07 -18.41 -9.59
CA VAL A 77 -3.61 -17.03 -9.80
C VAL A 77 -2.23 -16.81 -9.17
N ALA A 78 -2.02 -17.28 -7.92
CA ALA A 78 -0.71 -17.21 -7.27
C ALA A 78 0.37 -17.93 -8.07
N GLU A 79 0.11 -19.14 -8.52
CA GLU A 79 1.01 -19.92 -9.39
C GLU A 79 1.25 -19.21 -10.74
N GLY A 80 0.24 -18.55 -11.30
CA GLY A 80 0.36 -17.76 -12.52
C GLY A 80 1.33 -16.57 -12.36
N ILE A 81 1.25 -15.87 -11.24
CA ILE A 81 2.22 -14.80 -10.90
C ILE A 81 3.63 -15.37 -10.80
N GLU A 82 3.80 -16.50 -10.10
CA GLU A 82 5.11 -17.15 -9.93
C GLU A 82 5.69 -17.66 -11.26
N ARG A 83 4.88 -18.24 -12.14
CA ARG A 83 5.34 -18.67 -13.48
C ARG A 83 5.79 -17.50 -14.35
N ARG A 84 5.20 -16.33 -14.17
CA ARG A 84 5.52 -15.09 -14.91
C ARG A 84 6.34 -14.12 -14.06
N PHE A 85 7.12 -14.65 -13.10
CA PHE A 85 7.89 -13.85 -12.14
C PHE A 85 8.73 -12.77 -12.82
N ASP A 86 9.47 -13.13 -13.85
CA ASP A 86 10.37 -12.20 -14.56
C ASP A 86 9.61 -11.11 -15.32
N ASP A 87 8.43 -11.40 -15.88
CA ASP A 87 7.57 -10.41 -16.53
C ASP A 87 7.06 -9.38 -15.50
N PHE A 88 6.58 -9.85 -14.34
CA PHE A 88 6.14 -8.98 -13.26
C PHE A 88 7.29 -8.15 -12.70
N LEU A 89 8.45 -8.76 -12.49
CA LEU A 89 9.65 -8.07 -12.00
C LEU A 89 10.07 -6.95 -12.96
N ALA A 90 10.15 -7.26 -14.25
CA ALA A 90 10.50 -6.26 -15.27
C ALA A 90 9.50 -5.11 -15.32
N ALA A 91 8.20 -5.41 -15.25
CA ALA A 91 7.13 -4.41 -15.26
C ALA A 91 7.14 -3.52 -14.00
N GLU A 92 7.30 -4.12 -12.82
CA GLU A 92 7.36 -3.40 -11.53
C GLU A 92 8.55 -2.43 -11.52
N VAL A 93 9.73 -2.91 -11.95
CA VAL A 93 10.95 -2.11 -12.01
C VAL A 93 10.86 -1.00 -13.06
N ALA A 94 10.30 -1.28 -14.24
CA ALA A 94 10.14 -0.27 -15.29
C ALA A 94 9.21 0.87 -14.88
N ASP A 95 8.10 0.54 -14.18
CA ASP A 95 7.14 1.55 -13.72
C ASP A 95 7.67 2.36 -12.53
N THR A 96 8.42 1.74 -11.62
CA THR A 96 8.80 2.35 -10.32
C THR A 96 10.24 2.82 -10.22
N GLY A 97 11.14 2.27 -11.03
CA GLY A 97 12.58 2.51 -10.91
C GLY A 97 13.25 1.90 -9.67
N LYS A 98 12.51 1.12 -8.84
CA LYS A 98 13.07 0.50 -7.63
C LYS A 98 14.12 -0.56 -7.98
N PRO A 99 15.12 -0.80 -7.09
CA PRO A 99 16.12 -1.83 -7.31
C PRO A 99 15.50 -3.21 -7.52
N VAL A 100 16.03 -3.98 -8.47
CA VAL A 100 15.63 -5.37 -8.74
C VAL A 100 15.72 -6.22 -7.47
N SER A 101 16.74 -5.99 -6.63
CA SER A 101 16.89 -6.67 -5.34
C SER A 101 15.70 -6.48 -4.42
N LEU A 102 15.08 -5.30 -4.39
CA LEU A 102 13.89 -5.04 -3.57
C LEU A 102 12.65 -5.70 -4.18
N ALA A 103 12.38 -5.45 -5.46
CA ALA A 103 11.19 -5.95 -6.14
C ALA A 103 11.13 -7.48 -6.17
N SER A 104 12.27 -8.14 -6.42
CA SER A 104 12.35 -9.61 -6.50
C SER A 104 12.15 -10.32 -5.15
N HIS A 105 12.51 -9.68 -4.03
CA HIS A 105 12.38 -10.29 -2.70
C HIS A 105 11.09 -9.89 -1.97
N LEU A 106 10.50 -8.76 -2.31
CA LEU A 106 9.32 -8.24 -1.62
C LEU A 106 8.06 -8.24 -2.51
N ASP A 107 8.07 -7.44 -3.59
CA ASP A 107 6.82 -7.10 -4.29
C ASP A 107 6.21 -8.30 -4.99
N ILE A 108 6.98 -9.01 -5.79
CA ILE A 108 6.45 -10.11 -6.61
C ILE A 108 6.10 -11.33 -5.77
N PRO A 109 6.98 -11.84 -4.87
CA PRO A 109 6.62 -12.96 -4.00
C PRO A 109 5.41 -12.66 -3.12
N ARG A 110 5.29 -11.43 -2.62
CA ARG A 110 4.17 -11.04 -1.79
C ARG A 110 2.87 -10.92 -2.58
N GLY A 111 2.94 -10.50 -3.86
CA GLY A 111 1.81 -10.50 -4.77
C GLY A 111 1.15 -11.88 -4.90
N ALA A 112 1.94 -12.93 -5.03
CA ALA A 112 1.47 -14.32 -5.05
C ALA A 112 1.02 -14.81 -3.67
N ALA A 113 1.79 -14.53 -2.61
CA ALA A 113 1.51 -14.96 -1.25
C ALA A 113 0.16 -14.44 -0.73
N ASN A 114 -0.26 -13.24 -1.12
CA ASN A 114 -1.56 -12.67 -0.76
C ASN A 114 -2.72 -13.57 -1.19
N PHE A 115 -2.70 -14.10 -2.41
CA PHE A 115 -3.72 -15.04 -2.88
C PHE A 115 -3.71 -16.36 -2.10
N ARG A 116 -2.54 -16.91 -1.77
CA ARG A 116 -2.41 -18.16 -0.99
C ARG A 116 -2.98 -17.98 0.42
N VAL A 117 -2.58 -16.92 1.11
CA VAL A 117 -3.01 -16.67 2.49
C VAL A 117 -4.52 -16.53 2.59
N PHE A 118 -5.15 -15.74 1.71
CA PHE A 118 -6.60 -15.57 1.76
C PHE A 118 -7.37 -16.80 1.25
N ALA A 119 -6.79 -17.59 0.35
CA ALA A 119 -7.32 -18.90 -0.02
C ALA A 119 -7.36 -19.87 1.19
N ASP A 120 -6.35 -19.80 2.07
CA ASP A 120 -6.29 -20.64 3.27
C ASP A 120 -7.22 -20.12 4.38
N ILE A 121 -7.24 -18.82 4.64
CA ILE A 121 -8.04 -18.20 5.70
C ILE A 121 -9.55 -18.38 5.44
N VAL A 122 -10.01 -18.17 4.22
CA VAL A 122 -11.44 -18.23 3.89
C VAL A 122 -12.04 -19.62 4.10
N ARG A 123 -11.23 -20.69 4.04
CA ARG A 123 -11.68 -22.08 4.29
C ARG A 123 -12.05 -22.35 5.74
N THR A 124 -11.44 -21.62 6.66
CA THR A 124 -11.64 -21.79 8.12
C THR A 124 -12.46 -20.65 8.72
N TYR A 125 -13.01 -19.78 7.88
CA TYR A 125 -13.81 -18.65 8.32
C TYR A 125 -15.20 -19.12 8.76
N GLY A 126 -15.37 -19.25 10.08
CA GLY A 126 -16.63 -19.68 10.70
C GLY A 126 -17.65 -18.55 10.82
N THR A 127 -18.90 -18.92 11.05
CA THR A 127 -20.00 -18.00 11.34
C THR A 127 -20.61 -18.32 12.70
N GLU A 128 -21.26 -17.32 13.29
CA GLU A 128 -21.90 -17.43 14.59
C GLU A 128 -23.23 -18.19 14.49
N SER A 129 -23.59 -18.97 15.53
CA SER A 129 -24.89 -19.59 15.68
C SER A 129 -25.30 -19.59 17.15
N TYR A 130 -26.56 -19.22 17.44
CA TYR A 130 -27.10 -19.10 18.79
C TYR A 130 -28.49 -19.76 18.87
N PHE A 131 -28.78 -20.41 20.01
CA PHE A 131 -30.11 -20.85 20.35
C PHE A 131 -30.78 -19.82 21.26
N LEU A 132 -32.05 -19.51 20.98
CA LEU A 132 -32.87 -18.58 21.75
C LEU A 132 -34.09 -19.36 22.33
N ASP A 133 -34.29 -19.28 23.65
CA ASP A 133 -35.51 -19.75 24.28
C ASP A 133 -36.69 -18.84 23.90
N THR A 134 -37.83 -19.46 23.61
CA THR A 134 -39.08 -18.74 23.31
C THR A 134 -40.14 -19.03 24.35
N PRO A 135 -41.13 -18.11 24.59
CA PRO A 135 -42.16 -18.30 25.63
C PRO A 135 -43.02 -19.53 25.45
N ASP A 136 -43.15 -20.08 24.25
CA ASP A 136 -43.87 -21.31 23.94
C ASP A 136 -43.02 -22.59 24.16
N GLY A 137 -41.77 -22.43 24.62
CA GLY A 137 -40.86 -23.52 24.93
C GLY A 137 -40.25 -24.23 23.72
N LYS A 138 -40.54 -23.79 22.48
CA LYS A 138 -40.02 -24.42 21.26
C LYS A 138 -38.63 -23.95 20.90
N GLY A 139 -38.31 -22.69 21.18
CA GLY A 139 -37.03 -22.09 20.86
C GLY A 139 -36.91 -21.56 19.44
N ALA A 140 -35.77 -20.97 19.18
CA ALA A 140 -35.37 -20.52 17.84
C ALA A 140 -33.87 -20.67 17.64
N VAL A 141 -33.44 -21.01 16.42
CA VAL A 141 -32.03 -21.02 16.00
C VAL A 141 -31.74 -19.77 15.21
N ASN A 142 -30.70 -19.06 15.60
CA ASN A 142 -30.17 -17.91 14.86
C ASN A 142 -28.79 -18.28 14.34
N TYR A 143 -28.53 -18.01 13.06
CA TYR A 143 -27.18 -18.17 12.50
C TYR A 143 -26.84 -17.04 11.55
N ALA A 144 -25.57 -16.64 11.56
CA ALA A 144 -25.07 -15.65 10.63
C ALA A 144 -24.67 -16.31 9.30
N MET A 145 -25.15 -15.78 8.19
CA MET A 145 -24.72 -16.17 6.85
C MET A 145 -24.00 -14.98 6.23
N ARG A 146 -22.75 -15.20 5.75
CA ARG A 146 -22.00 -14.14 5.07
C ARG A 146 -22.15 -14.22 3.57
N LYS A 147 -22.47 -13.09 2.96
CA LYS A 147 -22.60 -12.91 1.52
C LYS A 147 -21.51 -11.96 1.01
N PRO A 148 -21.07 -12.11 -0.25
CA PRO A 148 -20.20 -11.09 -0.86
C PRO A 148 -20.83 -9.70 -0.73
N LEU A 149 -20.00 -8.67 -0.49
CA LEU A 149 -20.43 -7.28 -0.52
C LEU A 149 -21.00 -6.92 -1.90
N GLY A 150 -20.41 -7.45 -2.97
CA GLY A 150 -20.88 -7.25 -4.35
C GLY A 150 -19.77 -6.83 -5.31
N VAL A 151 -19.99 -5.76 -6.07
CA VAL A 151 -18.96 -5.13 -6.91
C VAL A 151 -18.13 -4.22 -6.04
N VAL A 152 -16.82 -4.48 -5.97
CA VAL A 152 -15.86 -3.69 -5.16
C VAL A 152 -14.97 -2.85 -6.07
N GLY A 153 -14.97 -1.54 -5.83
CA GLY A 153 -13.99 -0.63 -6.40
C GLY A 153 -12.66 -0.71 -5.64
N VAL A 154 -11.59 -1.08 -6.33
CA VAL A 154 -10.25 -1.19 -5.77
C VAL A 154 -9.36 -0.11 -6.38
N ILE A 155 -8.90 0.84 -5.57
CA ILE A 155 -8.00 1.90 -6.03
C ILE A 155 -6.66 1.72 -5.31
N ALA A 156 -5.63 1.34 -6.08
CA ALA A 156 -4.32 0.95 -5.58
C ALA A 156 -3.26 2.04 -5.84
N PRO A 157 -2.28 2.20 -4.92
CA PRO A 157 -1.21 3.17 -5.02
C PRO A 157 -0.07 2.68 -5.91
N TRP A 158 0.92 3.55 -6.09
CA TRP A 158 2.08 3.32 -6.96
C TRP A 158 3.34 2.82 -6.23
N ASN A 159 3.41 2.87 -4.93
CA ASN A 159 4.67 2.62 -4.22
C ASN A 159 5.05 1.13 -4.11
N LEU A 160 4.07 0.24 -3.97
CA LEU A 160 4.22 -1.22 -3.97
C LEU A 160 3.10 -1.83 -4.83
N PRO A 161 3.14 -1.62 -6.17
CA PRO A 161 1.99 -1.81 -7.07
C PRO A 161 1.33 -3.19 -6.98
N LEU A 162 2.06 -4.24 -7.32
CA LEU A 162 1.51 -5.60 -7.32
C LEU A 162 1.12 -6.04 -5.90
N LEU A 163 1.99 -5.77 -4.92
CA LEU A 163 1.78 -6.16 -3.53
C LEU A 163 0.48 -5.58 -2.97
N LEU A 164 0.28 -4.25 -3.09
CA LEU A 164 -0.88 -3.57 -2.50
C LEU A 164 -2.16 -3.79 -3.31
N LEU A 165 -2.06 -3.96 -4.62
CA LEU A 165 -3.21 -4.35 -5.44
C LEU A 165 -3.72 -5.74 -5.00
N THR A 166 -2.85 -6.75 -4.97
CA THR A 166 -3.24 -8.13 -4.64
C THR A 166 -3.65 -8.28 -3.18
N TRP A 167 -3.14 -7.42 -2.27
CA TRP A 167 -3.55 -7.36 -0.86
C TRP A 167 -5.04 -7.04 -0.68
N LYS A 168 -5.63 -6.28 -1.64
CA LYS A 168 -7.05 -5.95 -1.68
C LYS A 168 -7.85 -6.95 -2.52
N LEU A 169 -7.30 -7.39 -3.65
CA LEU A 169 -7.98 -8.31 -4.57
C LEU A 169 -8.21 -9.70 -3.95
N ALA A 170 -7.17 -10.25 -3.31
CA ALA A 170 -7.21 -11.62 -2.83
C ALA A 170 -8.33 -11.87 -1.80
N PRO A 171 -8.49 -11.06 -0.73
CA PRO A 171 -9.60 -11.25 0.21
C PRO A 171 -10.97 -10.94 -0.40
N ALA A 172 -11.05 -9.93 -1.28
CA ALA A 172 -12.30 -9.60 -1.96
C ALA A 172 -12.81 -10.76 -2.83
N LEU A 173 -11.93 -11.36 -3.64
CA LEU A 173 -12.24 -12.53 -4.45
C LEU A 173 -12.47 -13.77 -3.59
N ALA A 174 -11.72 -13.95 -2.48
CA ALA A 174 -11.96 -15.05 -1.54
C ALA A 174 -13.37 -15.03 -0.97
N CYS A 175 -13.92 -13.86 -0.67
CA CYS A 175 -15.30 -13.66 -0.23
C CYS A 175 -16.35 -13.80 -1.37
N GLY A 176 -15.92 -13.90 -2.63
CA GLY A 176 -16.81 -14.06 -3.79
C GLY A 176 -17.27 -12.76 -4.43
N ASN A 177 -16.64 -11.64 -4.12
CA ASN A 177 -16.89 -10.35 -4.77
C ASN A 177 -16.37 -10.34 -6.20
N THR A 178 -16.78 -9.34 -6.97
CA THR A 178 -16.20 -8.96 -8.24
C THR A 178 -15.55 -7.58 -8.15
N ILE A 179 -14.60 -7.31 -9.02
CA ILE A 179 -13.67 -6.20 -8.89
C ILE A 179 -13.71 -5.29 -10.11
N VAL A 180 -13.71 -3.97 -9.84
CA VAL A 180 -13.29 -2.94 -10.78
C VAL A 180 -12.09 -2.24 -10.17
N ALA A 181 -10.90 -2.54 -10.69
CA ALA A 181 -9.63 -2.05 -10.18
C ALA A 181 -9.13 -0.84 -10.98
N LYS A 182 -8.68 0.20 -10.28
CA LYS A 182 -7.88 1.29 -10.83
C LYS A 182 -6.49 1.29 -10.19
N PRO A 183 -5.46 0.77 -10.86
CA PRO A 183 -4.09 0.99 -10.44
C PRO A 183 -3.74 2.48 -10.53
N SER A 184 -2.69 2.92 -9.85
CA SER A 184 -2.17 4.27 -10.09
C SER A 184 -1.76 4.45 -11.55
N GLU A 185 -1.95 5.65 -12.08
CA GLU A 185 -1.46 6.08 -13.39
C GLU A 185 0.06 5.96 -13.52
N GLU A 186 0.76 6.02 -12.39
CA GLU A 186 2.22 5.84 -12.32
C GLU A 186 2.65 4.37 -12.45
N THR A 187 1.76 3.39 -12.24
CA THR A 187 2.13 1.97 -12.22
C THR A 187 1.06 1.07 -12.84
N PRO A 188 0.78 1.23 -14.13
CA PRO A 188 -0.29 0.49 -14.81
C PRO A 188 0.09 -0.95 -15.17
N SER A 189 1.40 -1.27 -15.26
CA SER A 189 1.86 -2.47 -15.96
C SER A 189 1.55 -3.76 -15.23
N THR A 190 1.80 -3.84 -13.91
CA THR A 190 1.58 -5.09 -13.16
C THR A 190 0.11 -5.43 -12.99
N ALA A 191 -0.79 -4.44 -12.92
CA ALA A 191 -2.24 -4.68 -12.92
C ALA A 191 -2.73 -5.25 -14.26
N THR A 192 -2.15 -4.79 -15.37
CA THR A 192 -2.45 -5.31 -16.72
C THR A 192 -1.93 -6.73 -16.88
N LEU A 193 -0.69 -7.03 -16.44
CA LEU A 193 -0.16 -8.41 -16.44
C LEU A 193 -0.99 -9.35 -15.55
N LEU A 194 -1.47 -8.88 -14.41
CA LEU A 194 -2.34 -9.67 -13.54
C LEU A 194 -3.66 -10.02 -14.25
N ALA A 195 -4.19 -9.12 -15.10
CA ALA A 195 -5.37 -9.43 -15.91
C ALA A 195 -5.08 -10.54 -16.93
N GLU A 196 -3.90 -10.56 -17.54
CA GLU A 196 -3.47 -11.66 -18.41
C GLU A 196 -3.41 -12.99 -17.63
N VAL A 197 -2.78 -13.00 -16.45
CA VAL A 197 -2.74 -14.20 -15.59
C VAL A 197 -4.14 -14.68 -15.23
N MET A 198 -5.03 -13.78 -14.80
CA MET A 198 -6.40 -14.15 -14.45
C MET A 198 -7.17 -14.73 -15.63
N HIS A 199 -6.96 -14.18 -16.82
CA HIS A 199 -7.53 -14.73 -18.06
C HIS A 199 -7.00 -16.14 -18.37
N GLU A 200 -5.68 -16.32 -18.31
CA GLU A 200 -4.99 -17.59 -18.59
C GLU A 200 -5.42 -18.73 -17.65
N VAL A 201 -5.62 -18.43 -16.37
CA VAL A 201 -6.01 -19.44 -15.36
C VAL A 201 -7.52 -19.70 -15.33
N GLY A 202 -8.30 -18.99 -16.16
CA GLY A 202 -9.73 -19.22 -16.30
C GLY A 202 -10.61 -18.52 -15.27
N VAL A 203 -10.19 -17.37 -14.73
CA VAL A 203 -11.08 -16.50 -13.96
C VAL A 203 -12.22 -16.02 -14.87
N PRO A 204 -13.51 -16.20 -14.51
CA PRO A 204 -14.61 -15.86 -15.38
C PRO A 204 -14.63 -14.37 -15.77
N ALA A 205 -15.09 -14.09 -16.99
CA ALA A 205 -15.24 -12.72 -17.48
C ALA A 205 -16.08 -11.88 -16.50
N GLY A 206 -15.67 -10.62 -16.30
CA GLY A 206 -16.30 -9.67 -15.37
C GLY A 206 -15.90 -9.81 -13.91
N VAL A 207 -15.24 -10.89 -13.47
CA VAL A 207 -14.80 -11.06 -12.08
C VAL A 207 -13.69 -10.08 -11.71
N TYR A 208 -12.74 -9.88 -12.59
CA TYR A 208 -11.68 -8.89 -12.47
C TYR A 208 -11.70 -7.97 -13.68
N ASN A 209 -11.78 -6.67 -13.44
CA ASN A 209 -11.71 -5.63 -14.46
C ASN A 209 -10.65 -4.61 -14.05
N VAL A 210 -9.89 -4.09 -15.01
CA VAL A 210 -8.89 -3.05 -14.83
C VAL A 210 -9.26 -1.87 -15.72
N VAL A 211 -9.42 -0.71 -15.11
CA VAL A 211 -9.61 0.56 -15.81
C VAL A 211 -8.49 1.53 -15.42
N HIS A 212 -7.75 1.99 -16.40
CA HIS A 212 -6.68 2.97 -16.17
C HIS A 212 -7.23 4.39 -16.24
N GLY A 213 -6.56 5.32 -15.56
CA GLY A 213 -6.94 6.72 -15.53
C GLY A 213 -6.52 7.40 -14.23
N PHE A 214 -7.02 8.61 -14.07
CA PHE A 214 -6.69 9.48 -12.94
C PHE A 214 -7.80 9.46 -11.87
N GLY A 215 -7.71 10.41 -10.91
CA GLY A 215 -8.72 10.60 -9.85
C GLY A 215 -9.92 11.41 -10.33
N PRO A 216 -9.89 12.75 -10.19
CA PRO A 216 -11.01 13.62 -10.58
C PRO A 216 -11.31 13.56 -12.08
N ASP A 217 -12.60 13.60 -12.44
CA ASP A 217 -13.12 13.56 -13.82
C ASP A 217 -12.57 12.39 -14.66
N SER A 218 -12.16 11.29 -14.01
CA SER A 218 -11.58 10.13 -14.64
C SER A 218 -11.98 8.84 -13.90
N ALA A 219 -11.36 7.72 -14.22
CA ALA A 219 -11.73 6.38 -13.74
C ALA A 219 -11.90 6.28 -12.23
N GLY A 220 -11.08 6.98 -11.42
CA GLY A 220 -11.18 6.97 -9.97
C GLY A 220 -12.50 7.52 -9.46
N GLU A 221 -12.90 8.70 -9.92
CA GLU A 221 -14.17 9.29 -9.56
C GLU A 221 -15.35 8.50 -10.15
N PHE A 222 -15.23 8.01 -11.39
CA PHE A 222 -16.30 7.24 -12.01
C PHE A 222 -16.59 5.93 -11.23
N ILE A 223 -15.58 5.26 -10.66
CA ILE A 223 -15.77 4.10 -9.79
C ILE A 223 -16.42 4.50 -8.46
N THR A 224 -15.89 5.52 -7.80
CA THR A 224 -16.33 5.89 -6.44
C THR A 224 -17.76 6.40 -6.39
N THR A 225 -18.18 7.10 -7.43
CA THR A 225 -19.55 7.66 -7.58
C THR A 225 -20.53 6.71 -8.25
N HIS A 226 -20.08 5.57 -8.83
CA HIS A 226 -20.96 4.66 -9.56
C HIS A 226 -22.00 4.01 -8.63
N PRO A 227 -23.31 4.09 -8.92
CA PRO A 227 -24.36 3.61 -8.01
C PRO A 227 -24.35 2.10 -7.77
N GLU A 228 -23.84 1.32 -8.73
CA GLU A 228 -23.79 -0.14 -8.66
C GLU A 228 -22.45 -0.70 -8.11
N VAL A 229 -21.53 0.14 -7.69
CA VAL A 229 -20.35 -0.25 -6.89
C VAL A 229 -20.78 -0.28 -5.43
N ASN A 230 -20.59 -1.44 -4.78
CA ASN A 230 -21.11 -1.71 -3.44
C ASN A 230 -20.17 -1.30 -2.31
N GLY A 231 -18.86 -1.22 -2.55
CA GLY A 231 -17.88 -0.78 -1.57
C GLY A 231 -16.60 -0.32 -2.23
N ILE A 232 -15.82 0.51 -1.51
CA ILE A 232 -14.55 1.05 -2.00
C ILE A 232 -13.44 0.66 -1.04
N THR A 233 -12.36 0.11 -1.58
CA THR A 233 -11.09 -0.03 -0.86
C THR A 233 -10.03 0.81 -1.56
N PHE A 234 -9.34 1.62 -0.78
CA PHE A 234 -8.37 2.59 -1.28
C PHE A 234 -7.09 2.55 -0.44
N THR A 235 -5.95 2.64 -1.10
CA THR A 235 -4.67 2.98 -0.46
C THR A 235 -4.06 4.15 -1.22
N GLY A 236 -3.67 5.19 -0.48
CA GLY A 236 -3.06 6.38 -1.07
C GLY A 236 -2.98 7.56 -0.12
N GLU A 237 -2.94 8.76 -0.65
CA GLU A 237 -2.81 10.00 0.12
C GLU A 237 -4.09 10.32 0.92
N THR A 238 -3.92 10.86 2.13
CA THR A 238 -5.03 11.19 3.05
C THR A 238 -6.04 12.16 2.43
N THR A 239 -5.58 13.14 1.65
CA THR A 239 -6.44 14.10 0.94
C THR A 239 -7.35 13.41 -0.08
N THR A 240 -6.84 12.42 -0.81
CA THR A 240 -7.63 11.61 -1.75
C THR A 240 -8.63 10.72 -1.00
N GLY A 241 -8.22 10.13 0.14
CA GLY A 241 -9.12 9.36 1.00
C GLY A 241 -10.31 10.20 1.48
N ALA A 242 -10.05 11.45 1.91
CA ALA A 242 -11.10 12.39 2.31
C ALA A 242 -12.04 12.73 1.14
N ALA A 243 -11.52 12.92 -0.07
CA ALA A 243 -12.33 13.16 -1.27
C ALA A 243 -13.21 11.95 -1.61
N ILE A 244 -12.68 10.74 -1.54
CA ILE A 244 -13.46 9.51 -1.75
C ILE A 244 -14.55 9.37 -0.68
N MET A 245 -14.22 9.59 0.61
CA MET A 245 -15.20 9.55 1.69
C MET A 245 -16.38 10.49 1.42
N LYS A 246 -16.09 11.72 0.98
CA LYS A 246 -17.11 12.69 0.60
C LYS A 246 -17.97 12.20 -0.59
N ALA A 247 -17.33 11.59 -1.58
CA ALA A 247 -18.02 11.09 -2.78
C ALA A 247 -18.95 9.90 -2.49
N VAL A 248 -18.60 9.02 -1.57
CA VAL A 248 -19.39 7.81 -1.24
C VAL A 248 -20.48 8.07 -0.18
N ALA A 249 -20.37 9.14 0.60
CA ALA A 249 -21.30 9.45 1.70
C ALA A 249 -22.79 9.45 1.28
N PRO A 250 -23.22 10.05 0.14
CA PRO A 250 -24.62 10.04 -0.26
C PRO A 250 -25.22 8.65 -0.52
N THR A 251 -24.37 7.64 -0.78
CA THR A 251 -24.80 6.27 -1.08
C THR A 251 -24.49 5.30 0.06
N VAL A 252 -23.91 5.79 1.17
CA VAL A 252 -23.57 5.01 2.38
C VAL A 252 -22.74 3.76 2.04
N LYS A 253 -21.85 3.85 1.04
CA LYS A 253 -20.97 2.72 0.68
C LYS A 253 -19.97 2.47 1.79
N PRO A 254 -19.74 1.22 2.20
CA PRO A 254 -18.63 0.85 3.08
C PRO A 254 -17.28 1.17 2.42
N VAL A 255 -16.35 1.64 3.24
CA VAL A 255 -14.99 1.97 2.81
C VAL A 255 -13.95 1.30 3.70
N SER A 256 -12.82 0.90 3.10
CA SER A 256 -11.60 0.51 3.78
C SER A 256 -10.46 1.35 3.23
N PHE A 257 -9.84 2.15 4.10
CA PHE A 257 -8.82 3.11 3.71
C PHE A 257 -7.51 2.85 4.42
N GLU A 258 -6.44 2.73 3.65
CA GLU A 258 -5.05 2.79 4.09
C GLU A 258 -4.44 4.08 3.55
N LEU A 259 -4.10 5.00 4.46
CA LEU A 259 -3.73 6.37 4.10
C LEU A 259 -2.30 6.67 4.55
N GLY A 260 -1.93 7.94 4.48
CA GLY A 260 -0.60 8.42 4.85
C GLY A 260 -0.27 8.26 6.33
N GLY A 261 0.98 8.47 6.67
CA GLY A 261 1.49 8.42 8.04
C GLY A 261 2.59 9.44 8.28
N LYS A 262 2.82 9.79 9.56
CA LYS A 262 3.99 10.52 10.03
C LYS A 262 4.60 9.74 11.19
N ASN A 263 5.09 8.56 10.85
CA ASN A 263 5.41 7.52 11.82
C ASN A 263 6.61 7.89 12.70
N PRO A 264 6.56 7.61 14.00
CA PRO A 264 7.70 7.75 14.90
C PRO A 264 8.57 6.48 14.92
N GLY A 265 9.88 6.69 15.03
CA GLY A 265 10.84 5.70 15.49
C GLY A 265 11.41 6.15 16.84
N ILE A 266 11.38 5.30 17.87
CA ILE A 266 11.90 5.61 19.22
C ILE A 266 13.09 4.70 19.51
N VAL A 267 14.22 5.28 19.89
CA VAL A 267 15.47 4.55 20.17
C VAL A 267 15.94 4.86 21.58
N PHE A 268 15.87 3.88 22.46
CA PHE A 268 16.36 3.97 23.82
C PHE A 268 17.85 3.60 23.92
N ALA A 269 18.54 4.13 24.93
CA ALA A 269 19.98 3.93 25.11
C ALA A 269 20.37 2.47 25.38
N ASP A 270 19.45 1.67 25.92
CA ASP A 270 19.64 0.25 26.20
C ASP A 270 19.44 -0.66 24.99
N CYS A 271 19.12 -0.11 23.82
CA CYS A 271 18.88 -0.90 22.61
C CYS A 271 20.12 -1.71 22.17
N ASP A 272 19.93 -2.68 21.29
CA ASP A 272 21.01 -3.16 20.45
C ASP A 272 21.37 -2.06 19.45
N PHE A 273 22.43 -1.33 19.72
CA PHE A 273 22.78 -0.13 18.99
C PHE A 273 22.95 -0.37 17.50
N ASP A 274 23.71 -1.40 17.12
CA ASP A 274 23.99 -1.67 15.71
C ASP A 274 22.74 -2.18 14.97
N ALA A 275 21.95 -3.01 15.63
CA ALA A 275 20.65 -3.47 15.09
C ALA A 275 19.66 -2.30 14.94
N ALA A 276 19.62 -1.38 15.92
CA ALA A 276 18.75 -0.19 15.86
C ALA A 276 19.17 0.75 14.72
N VAL A 277 20.47 1.03 14.56
CA VAL A 277 20.98 1.86 13.45
C VAL A 277 20.67 1.22 12.10
N ALA A 278 20.91 -0.09 11.93
CA ALA A 278 20.62 -0.79 10.69
C ALA A 278 19.12 -0.83 10.40
N GLY A 279 18.30 -1.15 11.40
CA GLY A 279 16.85 -1.21 11.29
C GLY A 279 16.22 0.14 10.97
N MET A 280 16.66 1.21 11.64
CA MET A 280 16.19 2.57 11.38
C MET A 280 16.63 3.07 9.99
N SER A 281 17.87 2.80 9.58
CA SER A 281 18.32 3.13 8.22
C SER A 281 17.46 2.44 7.16
N ASN A 282 17.21 1.14 7.32
CA ASN A 282 16.31 0.41 6.42
C ASN A 282 14.89 0.99 6.43
N ALA A 283 14.35 1.30 7.62
CA ALA A 283 12.99 1.82 7.75
C ALA A 283 12.79 3.18 7.07
N ILE A 284 13.77 4.08 7.18
CA ILE A 284 13.72 5.43 6.61
C ILE A 284 13.91 5.39 5.09
N PHE A 285 14.83 4.57 4.60
CA PHE A 285 15.30 4.66 3.21
C PHE A 285 14.76 3.55 2.28
N ALA A 286 14.13 2.50 2.81
CA ALA A 286 13.53 1.46 1.97
C ALA A 286 12.59 2.06 0.92
N ASN A 287 12.65 1.54 -0.31
CA ASN A 287 11.88 2.05 -1.45
C ASN A 287 12.00 3.58 -1.63
N THR A 288 13.17 4.13 -1.33
CA THR A 288 13.46 5.57 -1.41
C THR A 288 12.53 6.40 -0.49
N GLY A 289 12.22 5.87 0.71
CA GLY A 289 11.30 6.48 1.68
C GLY A 289 9.83 6.46 1.25
N GLN A 290 9.49 5.84 0.13
CA GLN A 290 8.14 5.79 -0.42
C GLN A 290 7.33 4.62 0.16
N VAL A 291 7.34 4.51 1.48
CA VAL A 291 6.58 3.52 2.24
C VAL A 291 5.75 4.22 3.31
N CYS A 292 4.46 4.01 3.30
CA CYS A 292 3.55 4.64 4.28
C CYS A 292 3.91 4.34 5.74
N LEU A 293 4.70 3.30 5.98
CA LEU A 293 5.18 2.84 7.30
C LEU A 293 6.57 3.41 7.67
N ALA A 294 7.21 4.18 6.77
CA ALA A 294 8.54 4.73 7.01
C ALA A 294 8.51 5.75 8.18
N PRO A 295 9.45 5.67 9.13
CA PRO A 295 9.57 6.66 10.18
C PRO A 295 10.25 7.92 9.64
N GLU A 296 9.48 8.99 9.45
CA GLU A 296 10.00 10.30 9.11
C GLU A 296 10.36 11.16 10.34
N ARG A 297 9.98 10.69 11.55
CA ARG A 297 10.31 11.26 12.85
C ARG A 297 11.08 10.24 13.68
N VAL A 298 12.29 10.56 14.10
CA VAL A 298 13.14 9.67 14.88
C VAL A 298 13.46 10.33 16.22
N TYR A 299 13.08 9.69 17.30
CA TYR A 299 13.34 10.13 18.67
C TYR A 299 14.39 9.25 19.30
N VAL A 300 15.50 9.84 19.75
CA VAL A 300 16.66 9.11 20.28
C VAL A 300 16.96 9.58 21.69
N GLU A 301 17.14 8.66 22.65
CA GLU A 301 17.51 9.00 24.02
C GLU A 301 18.81 9.81 24.02
N ARG A 302 18.83 10.94 24.76
CA ARG A 302 19.88 11.97 24.71
C ARG A 302 21.28 11.41 24.93
N SER A 303 21.42 10.43 25.80
CA SER A 303 22.71 9.81 26.14
C SER A 303 23.43 9.17 24.97
N ILE A 304 22.69 8.74 23.91
CA ILE A 304 23.25 8.12 22.70
C ILE A 304 22.99 8.96 21.44
N PHE A 305 22.36 10.14 21.55
CA PHE A 305 21.86 10.93 20.43
C PHE A 305 22.95 11.23 19.38
N ASP A 306 24.05 11.87 19.79
CA ASP A 306 25.10 12.27 18.83
C ASP A 306 25.76 11.06 18.14
N ARG A 307 25.99 9.98 18.91
CA ARG A 307 26.53 8.74 18.39
C ARG A 307 25.57 8.10 17.39
N PHE A 308 24.27 8.10 17.69
CA PHE A 308 23.24 7.52 16.81
C PHE A 308 23.08 8.32 15.51
N VAL A 309 23.05 9.66 15.59
CA VAL A 309 22.99 10.55 14.44
C VAL A 309 24.19 10.34 13.53
N ALA A 310 25.42 10.25 14.11
CA ALA A 310 26.64 9.99 13.33
C ALA A 310 26.60 8.62 12.62
N ALA A 311 26.14 7.57 13.30
CA ALA A 311 26.04 6.25 12.73
C ALA A 311 24.97 6.17 11.62
N LEU A 312 23.82 6.81 11.81
CA LEU A 312 22.75 6.85 10.82
C LEU A 312 23.16 7.68 9.59
N LYS A 313 23.90 8.81 9.81
CA LYS A 313 24.52 9.56 8.72
C LYS A 313 25.41 8.68 7.85
N ALA A 314 26.32 7.91 8.47
CA ALA A 314 27.23 7.02 7.75
C ALA A 314 26.45 5.96 6.93
N LYS A 315 25.32 5.44 7.45
CA LYS A 315 24.44 4.54 6.71
C LYS A 315 23.79 5.23 5.51
N ALA A 316 23.29 6.46 5.67
CA ALA A 316 22.66 7.22 4.60
C ALA A 316 23.65 7.54 3.47
N GLU A 317 24.90 7.91 3.82
CA GLU A 317 25.97 8.22 2.86
C GLU A 317 26.52 6.97 2.15
N ALA A 318 26.35 5.80 2.72
CA ALA A 318 26.75 4.53 2.10
C ALA A 318 25.70 3.99 1.11
N LEU A 319 24.51 4.62 0.99
CA LEU A 319 23.49 4.20 0.02
C LEU A 319 23.95 4.49 -1.42
N VAL A 320 23.83 3.46 -2.25
CA VAL A 320 24.20 3.53 -3.66
C VAL A 320 22.98 3.81 -4.53
N LEU A 321 22.95 5.00 -5.12
CA LEU A 321 21.95 5.39 -6.09
C LEU A 321 22.40 4.95 -7.48
N GLY A 322 21.65 4.08 -8.13
CA GLY A 322 22.09 3.47 -9.39
C GLY A 322 20.97 2.93 -10.25
N PHE A 323 21.31 2.40 -11.41
CA PHE A 323 20.34 1.70 -12.25
C PHE A 323 19.75 0.50 -11.50
N PRO A 324 18.45 0.25 -11.63
CA PRO A 324 17.77 -0.81 -10.89
C PRO A 324 18.37 -2.20 -11.03
N GLN A 325 19.02 -2.49 -12.18
CA GLN A 325 19.61 -3.78 -12.51
C GLN A 325 20.99 -3.99 -11.87
N ASP A 326 21.66 -2.93 -11.43
CA ASP A 326 22.98 -3.01 -10.83
C ASP A 326 22.89 -3.63 -9.42
N LYS A 327 23.64 -4.69 -9.18
CA LYS A 327 23.61 -5.41 -7.88
C LYS A 327 24.02 -4.53 -6.70
N ALA A 328 24.83 -3.50 -6.93
CA ALA A 328 25.25 -2.56 -5.90
C ALA A 328 24.17 -1.53 -5.54
N THR A 329 23.18 -1.34 -6.42
CA THR A 329 22.10 -0.36 -6.22
C THR A 329 21.18 -0.81 -5.10
N ASN A 330 21.02 0.04 -4.10
CA ASN A 330 20.07 -0.17 -3.01
C ASN A 330 19.07 0.98 -2.82
N LEU A 331 19.24 2.07 -3.59
CA LEU A 331 18.29 3.19 -3.61
C LEU A 331 17.96 3.57 -5.06
N GLY A 332 16.69 3.50 -5.42
CA GLY A 332 16.14 3.94 -6.70
C GLY A 332 15.75 5.43 -6.70
N PRO A 333 15.15 5.93 -7.80
CA PRO A 333 14.56 7.27 -7.85
C PRO A 333 13.23 7.33 -7.06
N LEU A 334 12.66 8.52 -6.95
CA LEU A 334 11.24 8.71 -6.64
C LEU A 334 10.38 8.32 -7.85
N ILE A 335 9.10 8.09 -7.64
CA ILE A 335 8.18 7.56 -8.69
C ILE A 335 8.06 8.47 -9.91
N SER A 336 8.18 9.78 -9.74
CA SER A 336 8.05 10.75 -10.82
C SER A 336 8.77 12.06 -10.50
N ARG A 337 9.02 12.88 -11.53
CA ARG A 337 9.54 14.24 -11.35
C ARG A 337 8.58 15.10 -10.52
N GLN A 338 7.28 14.96 -10.72
CA GLN A 338 6.28 15.70 -9.93
C GLN A 338 6.40 15.39 -8.44
N HIS A 339 6.55 14.11 -8.08
CA HIS A 339 6.76 13.71 -6.69
C HIS A 339 8.12 14.20 -6.15
N ARG A 340 9.17 14.16 -6.97
CA ARG A 340 10.47 14.76 -6.61
C ARG A 340 10.35 16.23 -6.24
N GLU A 341 9.63 17.03 -7.04
CA GLU A 341 9.43 18.45 -6.75
C GLU A 341 8.63 18.66 -5.45
N LYS A 342 7.64 17.81 -5.18
CA LYS A 342 6.94 17.80 -3.88
C LYS A 342 7.93 17.57 -2.73
N VAL A 343 8.77 16.53 -2.79
CA VAL A 343 9.76 16.24 -1.75
C VAL A 343 10.79 17.36 -1.60
N LEU A 344 11.30 17.89 -2.71
CA LEU A 344 12.23 19.04 -2.68
C LEU A 344 11.62 20.28 -2.05
N SER A 345 10.33 20.53 -2.22
CA SER A 345 9.65 21.65 -1.57
C SER A 345 9.71 21.54 -0.04
N TYR A 346 9.64 20.32 0.51
CA TYR A 346 9.84 20.09 1.94
C TYR A 346 11.29 20.28 2.37
N TYR A 347 12.27 19.93 1.53
CA TYR A 347 13.67 20.22 1.82
C TYR A 347 13.94 21.73 1.90
N GLU A 348 13.27 22.52 1.05
CA GLU A 348 13.32 23.99 1.15
C GLU A 348 12.63 24.53 2.41
N ILE A 349 11.50 23.94 2.80
CA ILE A 349 10.81 24.28 4.05
C ILE A 349 11.73 23.98 5.24
N ALA A 350 12.38 22.81 5.27
CA ALA A 350 13.34 22.47 6.32
C ALA A 350 14.45 23.53 6.48
N ARG A 351 15.05 23.97 5.36
CA ARG A 351 16.08 25.02 5.38
C ARG A 351 15.54 26.35 5.91
N LYS A 352 14.33 26.75 5.45
CA LYS A 352 13.70 28.01 5.88
C LYS A 352 13.32 28.00 7.36
N GLU A 353 12.94 26.85 7.88
CA GLU A 353 12.61 26.66 9.29
C GLU A 353 13.85 26.46 10.18
N GLY A 354 15.07 26.49 9.60
CA GLY A 354 16.33 26.44 10.33
C GLY A 354 16.84 25.05 10.66
N ALA A 355 16.42 24.03 9.91
CA ALA A 355 16.92 22.66 10.07
C ALA A 355 18.44 22.59 9.91
N LYS A 356 19.11 21.89 10.81
CA LYS A 356 20.49 21.48 10.64
C LYS A 356 20.51 20.24 9.76
N VAL A 357 20.99 20.40 8.50
CA VAL A 357 21.17 19.29 7.59
C VAL A 357 22.35 18.44 8.05
N ILE A 358 22.13 17.17 8.30
CA ILE A 358 23.15 16.20 8.72
C ILE A 358 23.81 15.57 7.49
N THR A 359 23.00 15.23 6.46
CA THR A 359 23.46 14.73 5.17
C THR A 359 22.39 14.93 4.11
N GLY A 360 22.77 14.91 2.82
CA GLY A 360 21.85 15.03 1.68
C GLY A 360 21.34 16.45 1.44
N GLY A 361 20.06 16.59 1.16
CA GLY A 361 19.37 17.87 1.00
C GLY A 361 19.31 18.39 -0.45
N GLY A 362 19.59 17.56 -1.45
CA GLY A 362 19.62 17.99 -2.85
C GLY A 362 19.34 16.90 -3.87
N VAL A 363 19.60 17.24 -5.12
CA VAL A 363 19.53 16.34 -6.27
C VAL A 363 20.93 15.86 -6.60
N PRO A 364 21.17 14.56 -6.75
CA PRO A 364 22.48 14.05 -7.16
C PRO A 364 22.76 14.41 -8.64
N ARG A 365 24.04 14.42 -9.01
CA ARG A 365 24.50 14.55 -10.39
C ARG A 365 25.29 13.31 -10.76
N PHE A 366 24.89 12.65 -11.84
CA PHE A 366 25.50 11.40 -12.32
C PHE A 366 26.36 11.61 -13.56
N GLY A 367 26.03 12.62 -14.38
CA GLY A 367 26.68 12.87 -15.66
C GLY A 367 26.24 11.92 -16.78
N ASP A 368 25.11 11.25 -16.62
CA ASP A 368 24.52 10.33 -17.59
C ASP A 368 22.97 10.47 -17.64
N ALA A 369 22.27 9.53 -18.30
CA ALA A 369 20.83 9.57 -18.50
C ALA A 369 20.02 9.65 -17.18
N ARG A 370 20.59 9.28 -16.05
CA ARG A 370 19.92 9.40 -14.73
C ARG A 370 19.68 10.86 -14.33
N ASP A 371 20.41 11.81 -14.86
CA ASP A 371 20.19 13.24 -14.60
C ASP A 371 18.81 13.71 -15.10
N ASP A 372 18.22 12.98 -16.03
CA ASP A 372 16.85 13.16 -16.51
C ASP A 372 15.79 12.44 -15.66
N GLY A 373 16.18 11.65 -14.67
CA GLY A 373 15.30 10.90 -13.78
C GLY A 373 14.76 11.70 -12.59
N ALA A 374 14.03 11.01 -11.72
CA ALA A 374 13.42 11.59 -10.53
C ALA A 374 14.27 11.35 -9.26
N TRP A 375 15.56 11.56 -9.35
CA TRP A 375 16.51 11.27 -8.28
C TRP A 375 16.55 12.34 -7.21
N ILE A 376 16.79 11.92 -5.95
CA ILE A 376 16.95 12.76 -4.79
C ILE A 376 17.93 12.13 -3.81
N GLN A 377 18.65 12.94 -3.04
CA GLN A 377 19.59 12.45 -2.03
C GLN A 377 18.87 12.00 -0.75
N PRO A 378 19.29 10.89 -0.13
CA PRO A 378 18.90 10.54 1.23
C PRO A 378 19.23 11.69 2.18
N THR A 379 18.26 12.12 3.00
CA THR A 379 18.39 13.35 3.76
C THR A 379 18.01 13.17 5.22
N LEU A 380 18.86 13.65 6.12
CA LEU A 380 18.61 13.65 7.55
C LEU A 380 18.75 15.06 8.10
N TRP A 381 17.84 15.41 9.02
CA TRP A 381 17.83 16.71 9.69
C TRP A 381 17.77 16.56 11.21
N THR A 382 18.21 17.60 11.90
CA THR A 382 18.01 17.82 13.34
C THR A 382 17.65 19.28 13.60
N GLY A 383 17.24 19.60 14.82
CA GLY A 383 17.13 20.98 15.32
C GLY A 383 15.82 21.70 14.99
N LEU A 384 14.82 21.00 14.44
CA LEU A 384 13.49 21.57 14.24
C LEU A 384 12.58 21.32 15.46
N PRO A 385 11.68 22.26 15.79
CA PRO A 385 10.69 22.05 16.83
C PRO A 385 9.58 21.10 16.35
N GLU A 386 8.85 20.49 17.29
CA GLU A 386 7.71 19.59 16.99
C GLU A 386 6.56 20.26 16.22
N THR A 387 6.52 21.60 16.19
CA THR A 387 5.57 22.39 15.40
C THR A 387 5.94 22.58 13.94
N SER A 388 7.18 22.20 13.56
CA SER A 388 7.67 22.28 12.19
C SER A 388 6.80 21.46 11.24
N ARG A 389 6.56 22.00 10.04
CA ARG A 389 5.88 21.25 8.97
C ARG A 389 6.60 19.96 8.60
N ILE A 390 7.93 19.95 8.69
CA ILE A 390 8.77 18.77 8.43
C ILE A 390 8.47 17.64 9.44
N VAL A 391 8.12 18.00 10.68
CA VAL A 391 7.77 17.03 11.73
C VAL A 391 6.30 16.63 11.67
N ARG A 392 5.42 17.50 11.14
CA ARG A 392 3.95 17.32 11.17
C ARG A 392 3.36 16.72 9.91
N GLU A 393 3.93 17.01 8.73
CA GLU A 393 3.37 16.64 7.44
C GLU A 393 4.14 15.45 6.80
N GLU A 394 3.44 14.54 6.14
CA GLU A 394 4.03 13.42 5.41
C GLU A 394 4.76 13.91 4.16
N ILE A 395 6.05 13.58 4.04
CA ILE A 395 6.90 13.96 2.91
C ILE A 395 6.89 12.88 1.82
N PHE A 396 6.94 11.62 2.24
CA PHE A 396 6.97 10.44 1.40
C PHE A 396 8.21 10.36 0.48
N GLY A 397 9.36 10.63 1.08
CA GLY A 397 10.68 10.61 0.46
C GLY A 397 11.77 10.06 1.39
N PRO A 398 13.01 9.90 0.91
CA PRO A 398 14.10 9.29 1.68
C PRO A 398 14.66 10.28 2.71
N CYS A 399 13.86 10.62 3.71
CA CYS A 399 14.24 11.64 4.69
C CYS A 399 13.63 11.41 6.06
N ALA A 400 14.32 11.91 7.11
CA ALA A 400 13.81 11.91 8.46
C ALA A 400 14.38 13.08 9.28
N HIS A 401 13.57 13.60 10.22
CA HIS A 401 14.01 14.47 11.29
C HIS A 401 14.35 13.67 12.54
N ILE A 402 15.48 13.95 13.19
CA ILE A 402 15.96 13.27 14.38
C ILE A 402 15.99 14.26 15.54
N ALA A 403 15.30 13.95 16.63
CA ALA A 403 15.26 14.76 17.84
C ALA A 403 15.66 13.94 19.09
N PRO A 404 16.30 14.53 20.09
CA PRO A 404 16.58 13.86 21.35
C PRO A 404 15.36 13.89 22.28
N PHE A 405 15.28 12.90 23.20
CA PHE A 405 14.40 12.92 24.36
C PHE A 405 15.16 12.53 25.62
N ASP A 406 14.62 12.91 26.79
CA ASP A 406 15.25 12.62 28.08
C ASP A 406 14.54 11.55 28.90
N LYS A 407 13.21 11.41 28.74
CA LYS A 407 12.37 10.46 29.47
C LYS A 407 11.45 9.66 28.55
N GLU A 408 11.09 8.45 28.97
CA GLU A 408 10.19 7.57 28.25
C GLU A 408 8.85 8.24 27.98
N GLU A 409 8.27 8.91 28.97
CA GLU A 409 6.97 9.58 28.84
C GLU A 409 7.02 10.72 27.81
N GLU A 410 8.15 11.44 27.74
CA GLU A 410 8.39 12.46 26.73
C GLU A 410 8.42 11.86 25.32
N ALA A 411 9.17 10.78 25.12
CA ALA A 411 9.23 10.09 23.84
C ALA A 411 7.85 9.61 23.37
N VAL A 412 7.06 9.04 24.28
CA VAL A 412 5.69 8.60 23.99
C VAL A 412 4.79 9.77 23.63
N ALA A 413 4.87 10.88 24.37
CA ALA A 413 4.08 12.08 24.10
C ALA A 413 4.42 12.69 22.74
N MET A 414 5.73 12.87 22.42
CA MET A 414 6.19 13.36 21.13
C MET A 414 5.76 12.43 19.99
N ALA A 415 5.88 11.12 20.17
CA ALA A 415 5.49 10.13 19.16
C ALA A 415 4.00 10.18 18.82
N ASN A 416 3.13 10.37 19.80
CA ASN A 416 1.67 10.42 19.64
C ASN A 416 1.13 11.80 19.23
N ASP A 417 1.94 12.87 19.33
CA ASP A 417 1.54 14.23 18.94
C ASP A 417 1.55 14.40 17.41
N THR A 418 0.60 13.75 16.77
CA THR A 418 0.38 13.80 15.31
C THR A 418 -1.07 13.47 14.99
N PRO A 419 -1.65 14.05 13.92
CA PRO A 419 -2.97 13.65 13.44
C PRO A 419 -2.98 12.26 12.79
N TYR A 420 -1.82 11.68 12.52
CA TYR A 420 -1.64 10.35 11.94
C TYR A 420 -1.53 9.26 13.00
N GLY A 421 -1.71 8.00 12.59
CA GLY A 421 -1.60 6.85 13.48
C GLY A 421 -1.45 5.54 12.70
N LEU A 422 -0.47 5.45 11.76
CA LEU A 422 -0.31 4.24 10.96
C LEU A 422 0.59 3.22 11.65
N ALA A 423 1.86 3.58 11.88
CA ALA A 423 2.84 2.66 12.45
C ALA A 423 3.82 3.36 13.41
N SER A 424 4.51 2.56 14.22
CA SER A 424 5.67 2.98 15.02
C SER A 424 6.72 1.88 15.07
N THR A 425 7.97 2.24 15.36
CA THR A 425 9.04 1.28 15.68
C THR A 425 9.78 1.72 16.94
N VAL A 426 10.00 0.80 17.88
CA VAL A 426 10.61 1.03 19.18
C VAL A 426 11.82 0.12 19.35
N TRP A 427 12.96 0.67 19.77
CA TRP A 427 14.21 -0.06 19.93
C TRP A 427 14.67 -0.02 21.38
N THR A 428 14.65 -1.16 22.07
CA THR A 428 15.05 -1.34 23.49
C THR A 428 15.36 -2.81 23.75
N ARG A 429 16.27 -3.10 24.70
CA ARG A 429 16.47 -4.46 25.21
C ARG A 429 15.60 -4.78 26.42
N ASP A 430 14.99 -3.76 27.04
CA ASP A 430 14.04 -3.97 28.13
C ASP A 430 12.69 -4.44 27.59
N LEU A 431 12.38 -5.71 27.82
CA LEU A 431 11.14 -6.32 27.37
C LEU A 431 9.90 -5.62 27.95
N SER A 432 9.96 -5.24 29.23
CA SER A 432 8.84 -4.55 29.90
C SER A 432 8.59 -3.18 29.28
N ARG A 433 9.66 -2.44 28.97
CA ARG A 433 9.57 -1.17 28.21
C ARG A 433 9.01 -1.40 26.82
N GLY A 434 9.50 -2.41 26.11
CA GLY A 434 9.00 -2.75 24.77
C GLY A 434 7.49 -2.96 24.74
N HIS A 435 6.95 -3.71 25.72
CA HIS A 435 5.50 -3.89 25.87
C HIS A 435 4.80 -2.59 26.23
N ARG A 436 5.27 -1.87 27.24
CA ARG A 436 4.63 -0.64 27.74
C ARG A 436 4.58 0.45 26.68
N VAL A 437 5.72 0.74 26.05
CA VAL A 437 5.80 1.77 25.00
C VAL A 437 5.04 1.34 23.75
N GLY A 438 5.19 0.07 23.31
CA GLY A 438 4.46 -0.44 22.16
C GLY A 438 2.94 -0.34 22.30
N GLN A 439 2.40 -0.60 23.50
CA GLN A 439 0.98 -0.48 23.81
C GLN A 439 0.51 0.98 23.95
N ALA A 440 1.42 1.88 24.35
CA ALA A 440 1.11 3.30 24.49
C ALA A 440 1.08 4.07 23.16
N MET A 441 1.52 3.46 22.06
CA MET A 441 1.48 4.10 20.74
C MET A 441 0.05 4.16 20.19
N GLU A 442 -0.40 5.33 19.78
CA GLU A 442 -1.71 5.57 19.16
C GLU A 442 -1.67 5.28 17.66
N VAL A 443 -1.26 4.08 17.29
CA VAL A 443 -1.08 3.62 15.91
C VAL A 443 -1.79 2.29 15.66
N GLY A 444 -1.97 1.94 14.41
CA GLY A 444 -2.51 0.64 14.04
C GLY A 444 -1.50 -0.49 14.14
N ILE A 445 -0.18 -0.19 14.06
CA ILE A 445 0.89 -1.18 14.10
C ILE A 445 2.06 -0.62 14.91
N SER A 446 2.49 -1.33 15.95
CA SER A 446 3.69 -1.00 16.70
C SER A 446 4.68 -2.17 16.64
N TRP A 447 5.87 -1.91 16.14
CA TRP A 447 6.98 -2.86 16.13
C TRP A 447 7.96 -2.59 17.26
N VAL A 448 8.50 -3.66 17.85
CA VAL A 448 9.58 -3.57 18.83
C VAL A 448 10.78 -4.36 18.30
N ASN A 449 11.94 -3.70 18.23
CA ASN A 449 13.21 -4.23 17.70
C ASN A 449 13.12 -4.79 16.26
N CYS A 450 12.18 -4.30 15.48
CA CYS A 450 12.04 -4.63 14.06
C CYS A 450 11.26 -3.53 13.33
N TRP A 451 11.25 -3.65 12.00
CA TRP A 451 10.40 -2.85 11.12
C TRP A 451 9.96 -3.70 9.95
N PHE A 452 8.72 -3.54 9.49
CA PHE A 452 8.12 -4.22 8.34
C PHE A 452 8.01 -5.74 8.48
N LEU A 453 8.21 -6.30 9.68
CA LEU A 453 7.95 -7.72 9.93
C LEU A 453 6.45 -7.94 10.04
N ARG A 454 5.88 -8.79 9.16
CA ARG A 454 4.44 -8.96 9.06
C ARG A 454 4.01 -10.43 9.01
N ASP A 455 3.05 -10.76 9.85
CA ASP A 455 2.18 -11.91 9.64
C ASP A 455 0.91 -11.40 8.93
N LEU A 456 0.55 -12.02 7.79
CA LEU A 456 -0.58 -11.60 6.96
C LEU A 456 -1.95 -11.84 7.59
N ARG A 457 -1.98 -12.55 8.69
CA ARG A 457 -3.19 -12.84 9.48
C ARG A 457 -3.49 -11.76 10.51
N THR A 458 -2.49 -10.96 10.87
CA THR A 458 -2.66 -9.90 11.88
C THR A 458 -3.37 -8.68 11.33
N PRO A 459 -4.05 -7.88 12.18
CA PRO A 459 -4.67 -6.64 11.75
C PRO A 459 -3.63 -5.66 11.20
N PHE A 460 -3.94 -5.03 10.10
CA PHE A 460 -3.14 -4.00 9.46
C PHE A 460 -4.01 -2.80 9.11
N GLY A 461 -3.55 -1.60 9.42
CA GLY A 461 -4.25 -0.37 9.06
C GLY A 461 -4.03 0.75 10.06
N GLY A 462 -4.27 1.97 9.61
CA GLY A 462 -4.07 3.18 10.38
C GLY A 462 -5.21 3.52 11.33
N ALA A 463 -4.88 4.21 12.40
CA ALA A 463 -5.78 4.97 13.24
C ALA A 463 -5.77 6.45 12.84
N LYS A 464 -6.62 7.29 13.45
CA LYS A 464 -6.69 8.73 13.18
C LYS A 464 -6.84 9.03 11.67
N LEU A 465 -6.04 9.96 11.12
CA LEU A 465 -6.04 10.28 9.68
C LEU A 465 -5.33 9.25 8.79
N SER A 466 -4.77 8.20 9.37
CA SER A 466 -4.04 7.18 8.61
C SER A 466 -4.92 6.05 8.06
N GLY A 467 -6.20 6.00 8.37
CA GLY A 467 -7.07 5.02 7.74
C GLY A 467 -8.38 4.74 8.46
N ILE A 468 -9.20 3.92 7.80
CA ILE A 468 -10.48 3.43 8.29
C ILE A 468 -10.56 1.94 8.04
N GLY A 469 -10.90 1.18 9.07
CA GLY A 469 -10.93 -0.28 9.01
C GLY A 469 -9.58 -0.92 9.32
N ARG A 470 -9.54 -2.23 9.17
CA ARG A 470 -8.32 -3.04 9.25
C ARG A 470 -8.33 -4.06 8.12
N GLU A 471 -7.17 -4.29 7.56
CA GLU A 471 -6.91 -5.33 6.57
C GLU A 471 -6.11 -6.48 7.23
N GLY A 472 -5.97 -7.59 6.54
CA GLY A 472 -5.28 -8.79 7.03
C GLY A 472 -6.20 -9.78 7.74
N GLY A 473 -5.91 -11.07 7.56
CA GLY A 473 -6.63 -12.13 8.21
C GLY A 473 -8.15 -12.03 8.11
N LEU A 474 -8.82 -12.23 9.22
CA LEU A 474 -10.29 -12.15 9.31
C LEU A 474 -10.82 -10.72 9.14
N HIS A 475 -10.00 -9.70 9.41
CA HIS A 475 -10.40 -8.30 9.27
C HIS A 475 -10.75 -7.96 7.83
N SER A 476 -9.93 -8.42 6.87
CA SER A 476 -10.25 -8.27 5.44
C SER A 476 -11.54 -9.01 5.07
N LEU A 477 -11.73 -10.26 5.53
CA LEU A 477 -12.93 -11.03 5.22
C LEU A 477 -14.20 -10.36 5.78
N ASN A 478 -14.08 -9.72 6.95
CA ASN A 478 -15.18 -8.96 7.55
C ASN A 478 -15.61 -7.78 6.70
N PHE A 479 -14.64 -7.05 6.12
CA PHE A 479 -14.94 -5.92 5.24
C PHE A 479 -15.57 -6.36 3.91
N TYR A 480 -15.09 -7.43 3.31
CA TYR A 480 -15.53 -7.89 1.99
C TYR A 480 -16.77 -8.80 2.02
N SER A 481 -17.41 -8.96 3.18
CA SER A 481 -18.62 -9.78 3.31
C SER A 481 -19.64 -9.15 4.26
N GLU A 482 -20.92 -9.29 3.90
CA GLU A 482 -22.06 -8.75 4.66
C GLU A 482 -22.73 -9.88 5.44
N PRO A 483 -22.82 -9.80 6.79
CA PRO A 483 -23.51 -10.78 7.59
C PRO A 483 -25.03 -10.59 7.53
N THR A 484 -25.76 -11.68 7.33
CA THR A 484 -27.24 -11.73 7.43
C THR A 484 -27.61 -12.69 8.56
N ASN A 485 -28.34 -12.25 9.56
CA ASN A 485 -28.91 -13.16 10.55
C ASN A 485 -30.15 -13.87 9.98
N VAL A 486 -30.15 -15.19 10.06
CA VAL A 486 -31.31 -16.01 9.74
C VAL A 486 -31.84 -16.59 11.05
N CYS A 487 -33.05 -16.21 11.42
CA CYS A 487 -33.74 -16.71 12.62
C CYS A 487 -34.82 -17.73 12.19
N ILE A 488 -34.73 -18.95 12.68
CA ILE A 488 -35.72 -20.02 12.44
C ILE A 488 -36.37 -20.37 13.75
N LYS A 489 -37.67 -20.10 13.90
CA LYS A 489 -38.47 -20.56 15.01
C LYS A 489 -38.73 -22.07 14.86
N LEU A 490 -38.52 -22.83 15.91
CA LEU A 490 -38.74 -24.32 15.95
C LEU A 490 -40.18 -24.67 16.29
#